data_ff45105a9b0dfa65da46aa5ea6b3e987
#
_entry.id   ff45105a9b0dfa65da46aa5ea6b3e987
#
_cell.length_a   1.000
_cell.length_b   1.000
_cell.length_c   1.000
_cell.angle_alpha   90.00
_cell.angle_beta   90.00
_cell.angle_gamma   90.00
#
_symmetry.space_group_name_H-M   'P 1'
#
loop_
_entity.id
_entity.type
_entity.pdbx_description
1 polymer ?
#
loop_
_entity_poly.entity_id
_entity_poly.type
_entity_poly.pdbx_seq_one_letter_code
_entity_poly.pdbx_strand_id
1 'polypeptide(L)'
;IEATWASVGQNTNLGIVLLCAPLAQAAATAQSADLRLETERVLQALDLKDADAAFRAIAHARPAGLGASAEHDVHAPAQTTLLEAMRAAADRDRIAWQYANGFADVFDLGLKTLADARKRGADAPLATLRVYAAFLAAFPDSHIARKHGSAPAETVRGEAARFETALKNAESREAAFEHALAFDRALKQRGLNPGTSADLTVAVLFADYLAAILARTRKNG
;
A
#
# COMPACT_ATOMS: atom_id res chain seq x y z
N ILE A 1 -9.55 -9.85 8.27
CA ILE A 1 -10.45 -8.67 8.30
C ILE A 1 -11.54 -8.88 9.34
N GLU A 2 -12.28 -9.99 9.33
CA GLU A 2 -13.36 -10.28 10.30
C GLU A 2 -12.87 -10.23 11.75
N ALA A 3 -11.75 -10.89 12.07
CA ALA A 3 -11.18 -10.89 13.42
C ALA A 3 -10.79 -9.47 13.88
N THR A 4 -10.22 -8.65 12.99
CA THR A 4 -9.88 -7.25 13.27
C THR A 4 -11.14 -6.42 13.50
N TRP A 5 -12.15 -6.59 12.64
CA TRP A 5 -13.45 -5.92 12.80
C TRP A 5 -14.11 -6.28 14.13
N ALA A 6 -14.12 -7.55 14.50
CA ALA A 6 -14.67 -8.01 15.78
C ALA A 6 -13.95 -7.39 16.99
N SER A 7 -12.64 -7.12 16.89
CA SER A 7 -11.85 -6.55 17.98
C SER A 7 -11.99 -5.03 18.11
N VAL A 8 -12.06 -4.27 17.00
CA VAL A 8 -11.94 -2.81 17.03
C VAL A 8 -13.13 -2.07 16.38
N GLY A 9 -14.08 -2.78 15.79
CA GLY A 9 -15.32 -2.23 15.23
C GLY A 9 -15.13 -1.34 13.99
N GLN A 10 -13.95 -1.39 13.36
CA GLN A 10 -13.65 -0.58 12.19
C GLN A 10 -12.65 -1.25 11.25
N ASN A 11 -12.62 -0.80 9.99
CA ASN A 11 -11.63 -1.23 9.02
C ASN A 11 -10.28 -0.56 9.30
N THR A 12 -9.27 -1.35 9.64
CA THR A 12 -7.91 -0.90 9.90
C THR A 12 -6.85 -1.58 9.04
N ASN A 13 -7.19 -2.61 8.28
CA ASN A 13 -6.21 -3.46 7.59
C ASN A 13 -6.64 -4.01 6.23
N LEU A 14 -7.75 -3.57 5.66
CA LEU A 14 -8.20 -4.07 4.34
C LEU A 14 -7.13 -3.84 3.26
N GLY A 15 -6.59 -2.64 3.15
CA GLY A 15 -5.57 -2.32 2.16
C GLY A 15 -4.29 -3.10 2.37
N ILE A 16 -3.86 -3.27 3.63
CA ILE A 16 -2.71 -4.12 3.98
C ILE A 16 -2.93 -5.55 3.49
N VAL A 17 -4.11 -6.14 3.77
CA VAL A 17 -4.41 -7.53 3.36
C VAL A 17 -4.44 -7.65 1.84
N LEU A 18 -5.11 -6.73 1.15
CA LEU A 18 -5.16 -6.73 -0.32
C LEU A 18 -3.77 -6.63 -0.94
N LEU A 19 -2.85 -5.86 -0.36
CA LEU A 19 -1.48 -5.73 -0.87
C LEU A 19 -0.58 -6.91 -0.47
N CYS A 20 -0.68 -7.38 0.77
CA CYS A 20 0.23 -8.40 1.27
C CYS A 20 -0.16 -9.84 0.86
N ALA A 21 -1.44 -10.13 0.59
CA ALA A 21 -1.87 -11.48 0.21
C ALA A 21 -1.23 -11.96 -1.11
N PRO A 22 -1.24 -11.19 -2.23
CA PRO A 22 -0.55 -11.63 -3.45
C PRO A 22 0.97 -11.76 -3.27
N LEU A 23 1.60 -10.88 -2.50
CA LEU A 23 3.04 -10.97 -2.18
C LEU A 23 3.36 -12.25 -1.38
N ALA A 24 2.52 -12.59 -0.39
CA ALA A 24 2.68 -13.82 0.40
C ALA A 24 2.51 -15.07 -0.48
N GLN A 25 1.49 -15.09 -1.33
CA GLN A 25 1.25 -16.18 -2.27
C GLN A 25 2.41 -16.32 -3.24
N ALA A 26 2.92 -15.21 -3.78
CA ALA A 26 4.08 -15.20 -4.67
C ALA A 26 5.31 -15.83 -4.02
N ALA A 27 5.59 -15.49 -2.76
CA ALA A 27 6.71 -16.07 -2.03
C ALA A 27 6.49 -17.56 -1.71
N ALA A 28 5.26 -17.96 -1.35
CA ALA A 28 4.93 -19.34 -1.01
C ALA A 28 4.99 -20.30 -2.20
N THR A 29 4.68 -19.82 -3.41
CA THR A 29 4.68 -20.62 -4.65
C THR A 29 5.86 -20.33 -5.58
N ALA A 30 6.86 -19.58 -5.10
CA ALA A 30 7.94 -19.06 -5.90
C ALA A 30 8.74 -20.15 -6.64
N GLN A 31 8.91 -19.99 -7.94
CA GLN A 31 9.77 -20.79 -8.80
C GLN A 31 11.13 -20.09 -9.05
N SER A 32 11.24 -18.81 -8.71
CA SER A 32 12.47 -18.00 -8.82
C SER A 32 12.72 -17.19 -7.53
N ALA A 33 13.91 -16.61 -7.39
CA ALA A 33 14.20 -15.68 -6.29
C ALA A 33 13.68 -14.25 -6.57
N ASP A 34 13.13 -14.00 -7.74
CA ASP A 34 12.59 -12.70 -8.14
C ASP A 34 11.14 -12.58 -7.67
N LEU A 35 10.95 -11.97 -6.51
CA LEU A 35 9.62 -11.77 -5.92
C LEU A 35 8.69 -10.96 -6.85
N ARG A 36 9.22 -10.01 -7.63
CA ARG A 36 8.42 -9.23 -8.57
C ARG A 36 7.82 -10.12 -9.65
N LEU A 37 8.66 -10.94 -10.30
CA LEU A 37 8.21 -11.88 -11.32
C LEU A 37 7.18 -12.86 -10.76
N GLU A 38 7.40 -13.38 -9.56
CA GLU A 38 6.46 -14.29 -8.91
C GLU A 38 5.14 -13.59 -8.54
N THR A 39 5.19 -12.30 -8.13
CA THR A 39 3.99 -11.50 -7.89
C THR A 39 3.19 -11.32 -9.19
N GLU A 40 3.84 -10.99 -10.30
CA GLU A 40 3.18 -10.86 -11.60
C GLU A 40 2.49 -12.17 -12.03
N ARG A 41 3.14 -13.34 -11.80
CA ARG A 41 2.53 -14.66 -12.04
C ARG A 41 1.27 -14.88 -11.22
N VAL A 42 1.31 -14.55 -9.92
CA VAL A 42 0.13 -14.65 -9.03
C VAL A 42 -0.99 -13.76 -9.52
N LEU A 43 -0.70 -12.49 -9.86
CA LEU A 43 -1.73 -11.56 -10.34
C LEU A 43 -2.42 -12.06 -11.61
N GLN A 44 -1.68 -12.67 -12.54
CA GLN A 44 -2.24 -13.24 -13.77
C GLN A 44 -3.04 -14.53 -13.52
N ALA A 45 -2.80 -15.22 -12.42
CA ALA A 45 -3.49 -16.45 -12.06
C ALA A 45 -4.76 -16.23 -11.21
N LEU A 46 -5.03 -14.98 -10.77
CA LEU A 46 -6.22 -14.66 -9.97
C LEU A 46 -7.51 -14.97 -10.74
N ASP A 47 -8.39 -15.73 -10.12
CA ASP A 47 -9.64 -16.19 -10.70
C ASP A 47 -10.89 -15.52 -10.10
N LEU A 48 -12.08 -16.02 -10.47
CA LEU A 48 -13.38 -15.56 -9.94
C LEU A 48 -13.52 -15.80 -8.43
N LYS A 49 -12.90 -16.87 -7.89
CA LYS A 49 -13.01 -17.17 -6.46
C LYS A 49 -12.20 -16.17 -5.64
N ASP A 50 -11.05 -15.75 -6.19
CA ASP A 50 -10.24 -14.69 -5.58
C ASP A 50 -11.00 -13.35 -5.59
N ALA A 51 -11.69 -13.05 -6.71
CA ALA A 51 -12.53 -11.88 -6.81
C ALA A 51 -13.67 -11.91 -5.79
N ASP A 52 -14.41 -13.03 -5.67
CA ASP A 52 -15.47 -13.19 -4.68
C ASP A 52 -14.95 -13.03 -3.24
N ALA A 53 -13.78 -13.59 -2.94
CA ALA A 53 -13.17 -13.46 -1.61
C ALA A 53 -12.79 -12.01 -1.30
N ALA A 54 -12.18 -11.30 -2.26
CA ALA A 54 -11.83 -9.89 -2.12
C ALA A 54 -13.08 -9.01 -1.99
N PHE A 55 -14.12 -9.23 -2.81
CA PHE A 55 -15.38 -8.47 -2.77
C PHE A 55 -16.07 -8.64 -1.42
N ARG A 56 -16.18 -9.87 -0.90
CA ARG A 56 -16.72 -10.10 0.45
C ARG A 56 -15.91 -9.37 1.53
N ALA A 57 -14.58 -9.38 1.43
CA ALA A 57 -13.71 -8.68 2.37
C ALA A 57 -13.92 -7.15 2.31
N ILE A 58 -14.03 -6.58 1.11
CA ILE A 58 -14.27 -5.14 0.89
C ILE A 58 -15.67 -4.77 1.41
N ALA A 59 -16.69 -5.53 1.07
CA ALA A 59 -18.07 -5.30 1.53
C ALA A 59 -18.17 -5.37 3.06
N HIS A 60 -17.49 -6.35 3.70
CA HIS A 60 -17.44 -6.48 5.16
C HIS A 60 -16.72 -5.31 5.83
N ALA A 61 -15.59 -4.89 5.27
CA ALA A 61 -14.79 -3.79 5.80
C ALA A 61 -15.45 -2.41 5.66
N ARG A 62 -16.46 -2.27 4.81
CA ARG A 62 -17.23 -1.03 4.57
C ARG A 62 -16.35 0.20 4.47
N PRO A 63 -15.36 0.24 3.57
CA PRO A 63 -14.46 1.38 3.50
C PRO A 63 -15.25 2.66 3.19
N ALA A 64 -14.97 3.72 3.94
CA ALA A 64 -15.66 5.00 3.78
C ALA A 64 -15.52 5.53 2.35
N GLY A 65 -16.62 6.01 1.76
CA GLY A 65 -16.65 6.58 0.41
C GLY A 65 -16.54 5.56 -0.73
N LEU A 66 -16.75 4.26 -0.46
CA LEU A 66 -16.72 3.25 -1.53
C LEU A 66 -17.85 3.48 -2.55
N GLY A 67 -19.07 3.86 -2.08
CA GLY A 67 -20.25 4.05 -2.92
C GLY A 67 -20.73 2.76 -3.59
N ALA A 68 -21.77 2.86 -4.42
CA ALA A 68 -22.15 1.82 -5.37
C ALA A 68 -21.38 2.02 -6.68
N SER A 69 -20.92 0.94 -7.29
CA SER A 69 -20.27 0.98 -8.61
C SER A 69 -21.24 0.47 -9.67
N ALA A 70 -21.28 1.14 -10.82
CA ALA A 70 -22.08 0.66 -11.97
C ALA A 70 -21.52 -0.65 -12.55
N GLU A 71 -20.20 -0.87 -12.39
CA GLU A 71 -19.50 -2.07 -12.83
C GLU A 71 -18.74 -2.68 -11.64
N HIS A 72 -18.74 -4.01 -11.56
CA HIS A 72 -18.05 -4.79 -10.52
C HIS A 72 -18.38 -4.36 -9.08
N ASP A 73 -19.69 -4.19 -8.78
CA ASP A 73 -20.13 -3.87 -7.43
C ASP A 73 -19.75 -5.01 -6.46
N VAL A 74 -19.04 -4.66 -5.40
CA VAL A 74 -18.57 -5.62 -4.39
C VAL A 74 -19.70 -6.26 -3.58
N HIS A 75 -20.91 -5.78 -3.70
CA HIS A 75 -22.12 -6.36 -3.08
C HIS A 75 -22.79 -7.43 -3.95
N ALA A 76 -22.33 -7.65 -5.19
CA ALA A 76 -22.79 -8.69 -6.10
C ALA A 76 -21.71 -9.77 -6.26
N PRO A 77 -22.08 -11.02 -6.66
CA PRO A 77 -21.10 -12.04 -7.03
C PRO A 77 -20.17 -11.55 -8.14
N ALA A 78 -18.92 -11.92 -8.06
CA ALA A 78 -17.92 -11.52 -9.05
C ALA A 78 -18.25 -12.14 -10.42
N GLN A 79 -18.26 -11.30 -11.45
CA GLN A 79 -18.48 -11.71 -12.85
C GLN A 79 -17.18 -11.61 -13.68
N THR A 80 -16.09 -11.18 -13.06
CA THR A 80 -14.79 -10.99 -13.67
C THR A 80 -13.69 -11.35 -12.69
N THR A 81 -12.47 -11.57 -13.17
CA THR A 81 -11.32 -11.85 -12.32
C THR A 81 -11.00 -10.66 -11.40
N LEU A 82 -10.33 -10.93 -10.28
CA LEU A 82 -9.92 -9.85 -9.38
C LEU A 82 -9.01 -8.85 -10.10
N LEU A 83 -8.12 -9.32 -10.97
CA LEU A 83 -7.22 -8.45 -11.73
C LEU A 83 -7.98 -7.49 -12.66
N GLU A 84 -9.02 -7.97 -13.34
CA GLU A 84 -9.86 -7.14 -14.22
C GLU A 84 -10.66 -6.11 -13.41
N ALA A 85 -11.28 -6.52 -12.29
CA ALA A 85 -11.97 -5.61 -11.40
C ALA A 85 -11.04 -4.51 -10.84
N MET A 86 -9.81 -4.86 -10.47
CA MET A 86 -8.81 -3.91 -10.01
C MET A 86 -8.36 -2.97 -11.14
N ARG A 87 -8.20 -3.45 -12.38
CA ARG A 87 -7.91 -2.59 -13.54
C ARG A 87 -8.98 -1.54 -13.76
N ALA A 88 -10.26 -1.91 -13.64
CA ALA A 88 -11.38 -0.98 -13.75
C ALA A 88 -11.42 0.09 -12.63
N ALA A 89 -10.77 -0.16 -11.49
CA ALA A 89 -10.69 0.76 -10.36
C ALA A 89 -9.36 1.54 -10.29
N ALA A 90 -8.39 1.24 -11.15
CA ALA A 90 -7.01 1.73 -11.04
C ALA A 90 -6.87 3.27 -11.10
N ASP A 91 -7.73 3.94 -11.85
CA ASP A 91 -7.69 5.40 -11.99
C ASP A 91 -8.10 6.14 -10.70
N ARG A 92 -8.87 5.49 -9.81
CA ARG A 92 -9.43 6.11 -8.61
C ARG A 92 -8.88 5.53 -7.30
N ASP A 93 -8.22 4.37 -7.35
CA ASP A 93 -7.69 3.70 -6.17
C ASP A 93 -6.26 3.18 -6.40
N ARG A 94 -5.32 3.63 -5.57
CA ARG A 94 -3.90 3.31 -5.75
C ARG A 94 -3.56 1.87 -5.37
N ILE A 95 -4.37 1.20 -4.54
CA ILE A 95 -4.22 -0.24 -4.29
C ILE A 95 -4.61 -1.01 -5.54
N ALA A 96 -5.74 -0.67 -6.15
CA ALA A 96 -6.16 -1.25 -7.42
C ALA A 96 -5.15 -1.01 -8.54
N TRP A 97 -4.54 0.18 -8.55
CA TRP A 97 -3.45 0.51 -9.49
C TRP A 97 -2.24 -0.43 -9.33
N GLN A 98 -1.90 -0.89 -8.10
CA GLN A 98 -0.82 -1.85 -7.90
C GLN A 98 -1.11 -3.16 -8.66
N TYR A 99 -2.32 -3.69 -8.56
CA TYR A 99 -2.71 -4.90 -9.31
C TYR A 99 -2.59 -4.70 -10.83
N ALA A 100 -3.07 -3.58 -11.33
CA ALA A 100 -3.04 -3.26 -12.76
C ALA A 100 -1.62 -3.09 -13.31
N ASN A 101 -0.65 -2.71 -12.46
CA ASN A 101 0.72 -2.34 -12.85
C ASN A 101 1.79 -3.21 -12.17
N GLY A 102 1.48 -4.45 -11.80
CA GLY A 102 2.47 -5.40 -11.27
C GLY A 102 3.19 -4.93 -10.01
N PHE A 103 2.47 -4.22 -9.13
CA PHE A 103 3.03 -3.66 -7.88
C PHE A 103 4.21 -2.70 -8.10
N ALA A 104 4.20 -1.96 -9.21
CA ALA A 104 5.32 -1.10 -9.60
C ALA A 104 5.72 -0.08 -8.52
N ASP A 105 4.77 0.55 -7.81
CA ASP A 105 5.15 1.48 -6.74
C ASP A 105 5.87 0.77 -5.59
N VAL A 106 5.47 -0.44 -5.23
CA VAL A 106 6.12 -1.22 -4.19
C VAL A 106 7.56 -1.54 -4.58
N PHE A 107 7.78 -2.04 -5.82
CA PHE A 107 9.09 -2.48 -6.29
C PHE A 107 10.00 -1.33 -6.74
N ASP A 108 9.49 -0.36 -7.50
CA ASP A 108 10.30 0.67 -8.16
C ASP A 108 10.49 1.93 -7.31
N LEU A 109 9.49 2.31 -6.51
CA LEU A 109 9.58 3.47 -5.61
C LEU A 109 9.88 3.04 -4.18
N GLY A 110 9.08 2.15 -3.61
CA GLY A 110 9.13 1.79 -2.20
C GLY A 110 10.42 1.07 -1.80
N LEU A 111 10.73 -0.06 -2.44
CA LEU A 111 11.96 -0.83 -2.14
C LEU A 111 13.22 -0.03 -2.43
N LYS A 112 13.22 0.78 -3.50
CA LYS A 112 14.34 1.66 -3.81
C LYS A 112 14.55 2.70 -2.72
N THR A 113 13.48 3.38 -2.29
CA THR A 113 13.55 4.36 -1.20
C THR A 113 14.04 3.72 0.11
N LEU A 114 13.54 2.52 0.45
CA LEU A 114 13.97 1.76 1.62
C LEU A 114 15.47 1.43 1.57
N ALA A 115 15.94 0.92 0.44
CA ALA A 115 17.34 0.59 0.23
C ALA A 115 18.24 1.84 0.30
N ASP A 116 17.83 2.93 -0.32
CA ASP A 116 18.60 4.20 -0.31
C ASP A 116 18.63 4.83 1.10
N ALA A 117 17.55 4.73 1.87
CA ALA A 117 17.51 5.17 3.26
C ALA A 117 18.52 4.37 4.13
N ARG A 118 18.53 3.04 4.00
CA ARG A 118 19.47 2.16 4.71
C ARG A 118 20.93 2.42 4.34
N LYS A 119 21.22 2.61 3.05
CA LYS A 119 22.57 2.97 2.57
C LYS A 119 23.08 4.28 3.18
N ARG A 120 22.18 5.20 3.51
CA ARG A 120 22.51 6.47 4.20
C ARG A 120 22.51 6.35 5.73
N GLY A 121 22.46 5.15 6.28
CA GLY A 121 22.54 4.89 7.71
C GLY A 121 21.23 5.08 8.48
N ALA A 122 20.09 5.19 7.79
CA ALA A 122 18.80 5.24 8.48
C ALA A 122 18.50 3.92 9.18
N ASP A 123 18.08 3.98 10.45
CA ASP A 123 17.53 2.84 11.16
C ASP A 123 16.15 2.43 10.60
N ALA A 124 15.62 1.30 11.04
CA ALA A 124 14.36 0.79 10.50
C ALA A 124 13.18 1.77 10.62
N PRO A 125 12.94 2.45 11.77
CA PRO A 125 11.89 3.46 11.87
C PRO A 125 12.06 4.63 10.90
N LEU A 126 13.26 5.19 10.78
CA LEU A 126 13.52 6.31 9.87
C LEU A 126 13.41 5.89 8.39
N ALA A 127 13.90 4.70 8.05
CA ALA A 127 13.77 4.16 6.69
C ALA A 127 12.30 3.94 6.32
N THR A 128 11.49 3.41 7.25
CA THR A 128 10.03 3.26 7.08
C THR A 128 9.35 4.61 6.87
N LEU A 129 9.69 5.61 7.68
CA LEU A 129 9.15 6.96 7.55
C LEU A 129 9.49 7.58 6.19
N ARG A 130 10.68 7.36 5.65
CA ARG A 130 11.07 7.84 4.32
C ARG A 130 10.27 7.18 3.21
N VAL A 131 9.97 5.87 3.31
CA VAL A 131 9.09 5.18 2.35
C VAL A 131 7.69 5.77 2.37
N TYR A 132 7.12 5.97 3.57
CA TYR A 132 5.80 6.59 3.72
C TYR A 132 5.75 8.00 3.10
N ALA A 133 6.74 8.85 3.40
CA ALA A 133 6.81 10.20 2.86
C ALA A 133 6.96 10.19 1.32
N ALA A 134 7.72 9.26 0.76
CA ALA A 134 7.90 9.13 -0.68
C ALA A 134 6.59 8.78 -1.39
N PHE A 135 5.79 7.83 -0.86
CA PHE A 135 4.49 7.51 -1.43
C PHE A 135 3.53 8.70 -1.36
N LEU A 136 3.46 9.35 -0.20
CA LEU A 136 2.55 10.47 0.01
C LEU A 136 2.90 11.69 -0.85
N ALA A 137 4.17 11.86 -1.20
CA ALA A 137 4.64 12.90 -2.12
C ALA A 137 4.45 12.54 -3.60
N ALA A 138 4.45 11.25 -3.94
CA ALA A 138 4.40 10.79 -5.32
C ALA A 138 3.00 10.90 -5.95
N PHE A 139 1.95 10.63 -5.19
CA PHE A 139 0.56 10.62 -5.70
C PHE A 139 -0.45 11.03 -4.62
N PRO A 140 -1.63 11.54 -5.02
CA PRO A 140 -2.72 11.81 -4.09
C PRO A 140 -3.17 10.53 -3.39
N ASP A 141 -3.28 10.55 -2.05
CA ASP A 141 -3.70 9.38 -1.28
C ASP A 141 -5.17 9.04 -1.55
N SER A 142 -5.43 7.80 -2.01
CA SER A 142 -6.77 7.35 -2.41
C SER A 142 -7.76 7.30 -1.25
N HIS A 143 -7.29 7.06 -0.03
CA HIS A 143 -8.15 7.09 1.16
C HIS A 143 -8.63 8.52 1.43
N ILE A 144 -7.75 9.51 1.34
CA ILE A 144 -8.13 10.92 1.48
C ILE A 144 -9.05 11.32 0.34
N ALA A 145 -8.69 10.98 -0.93
CA ALA A 145 -9.48 11.32 -2.10
C ALA A 145 -10.92 10.77 -2.02
N ARG A 146 -11.07 9.52 -1.59
CA ARG A 146 -12.36 8.86 -1.46
C ARG A 146 -13.23 9.47 -0.36
N LYS A 147 -12.63 9.89 0.76
CA LYS A 147 -13.36 10.42 1.93
C LYS A 147 -13.60 11.93 1.86
N HIS A 148 -12.68 12.68 1.27
CA HIS A 148 -12.66 14.15 1.33
C HIS A 148 -12.63 14.83 -0.04
N GLY A 149 -12.51 14.06 -1.13
CA GLY A 149 -12.38 14.56 -2.49
C GLY A 149 -10.93 14.69 -2.96
N SER A 150 -10.75 14.91 -4.27
CA SER A 150 -9.43 14.96 -4.92
C SER A 150 -8.60 16.19 -4.52
N ALA A 151 -9.25 17.34 -4.30
CA ALA A 151 -8.54 18.59 -3.97
C ALA A 151 -7.81 18.52 -2.60
N PRO A 152 -8.40 18.02 -1.50
CA PRO A 152 -7.66 17.77 -0.26
C PRO A 152 -6.52 16.76 -0.41
N ALA A 153 -6.71 15.69 -1.19
CA ALA A 153 -5.66 14.69 -1.43
C ALA A 153 -4.46 15.29 -2.17
N GLU A 154 -4.71 16.12 -3.20
CA GLU A 154 -3.66 16.82 -3.92
C GLU A 154 -2.95 17.86 -3.06
N THR A 155 -3.67 18.58 -2.21
CA THR A 155 -3.08 19.51 -1.23
C THR A 155 -2.10 18.77 -0.30
N VAL A 156 -2.52 17.62 0.25
CA VAL A 156 -1.67 16.79 1.10
C VAL A 156 -0.45 16.28 0.35
N ARG A 157 -0.59 15.86 -0.92
CA ARG A 157 0.53 15.47 -1.76
C ARG A 157 1.57 16.59 -1.88
N GLY A 158 1.14 17.82 -2.18
CA GLY A 158 2.02 18.99 -2.28
C GLY A 158 2.72 19.34 -0.95
N GLU A 159 2.03 19.18 0.19
CA GLU A 159 2.60 19.34 1.53
C GLU A 159 3.61 18.23 1.84
N ALA A 160 3.30 17.00 1.44
CA ALA A 160 4.15 15.84 1.63
C ALA A 160 5.46 15.92 0.84
N ALA A 161 5.48 16.55 -0.33
CA ALA A 161 6.72 16.82 -1.06
C ALA A 161 7.68 17.72 -0.28
N ARG A 162 7.16 18.74 0.43
CA ARG A 162 7.97 19.57 1.34
C ARG A 162 8.42 18.79 2.57
N PHE A 163 7.53 17.98 3.13
CA PHE A 163 7.84 17.10 4.27
C PHE A 163 8.93 16.08 3.90
N GLU A 164 8.84 15.41 2.75
CA GLU A 164 9.86 14.49 2.26
C GLU A 164 11.23 15.18 2.12
N THR A 165 11.23 16.40 1.60
CA THR A 165 12.45 17.21 1.49
C THR A 165 13.03 17.55 2.88
N ALA A 166 12.18 17.93 3.84
CA ALA A 166 12.62 18.19 5.21
C ALA A 166 13.21 16.94 5.86
N LEU A 167 12.61 15.76 5.66
CA LEU A 167 13.17 14.49 6.15
C LEU A 167 14.54 14.16 5.54
N LYS A 168 14.74 14.45 4.25
CA LYS A 168 16.02 14.20 3.56
C LYS A 168 17.14 15.10 4.09
N ASN A 169 16.80 16.32 4.49
CA ASN A 169 17.75 17.37 4.93
C ASN A 169 17.84 17.48 6.45
N ALA A 170 17.13 16.66 7.22
CA ALA A 170 17.20 16.69 8.67
C ALA A 170 18.62 16.39 9.16
N GLU A 171 19.14 17.25 10.04
CA GLU A 171 20.51 17.16 10.57
C GLU A 171 20.70 16.00 11.54
N SER A 172 19.60 15.52 12.13
CA SER A 172 19.60 14.39 13.06
C SER A 172 18.35 13.53 12.87
N ARG A 173 18.39 12.33 13.46
CA ARG A 173 17.22 11.43 13.55
C ARG A 173 16.07 12.09 14.32
N GLU A 174 16.38 12.74 15.41
CA GLU A 174 15.42 13.45 16.27
C GLU A 174 14.71 14.55 15.49
N ALA A 175 15.45 15.38 14.75
CA ALA A 175 14.87 16.42 13.89
C ALA A 175 13.96 15.84 12.81
N ALA A 176 14.31 14.69 12.21
CA ALA A 176 13.44 14.00 11.25
C ALA A 176 12.11 13.58 11.89
N PHE A 177 12.13 13.02 13.09
CA PHE A 177 10.91 12.63 13.80
C PHE A 177 10.09 13.84 14.30
N GLU A 178 10.71 14.94 14.66
CA GLU A 178 10.01 16.18 14.97
C GLU A 178 9.22 16.70 13.76
N HIS A 179 9.82 16.72 12.57
CA HIS A 179 9.12 17.03 11.32
C HIS A 179 7.95 16.08 11.06
N ALA A 180 8.13 14.77 11.29
CA ALA A 180 7.08 13.78 11.11
C ALA A 180 5.91 13.98 12.06
N LEU A 181 6.18 14.21 13.35
CA LEU A 181 5.14 14.46 14.34
C LEU A 181 4.41 15.79 14.10
N ALA A 182 5.09 16.81 13.61
CA ALA A 182 4.46 18.07 13.23
C ALA A 182 3.51 17.88 12.04
N PHE A 183 3.95 17.15 11.02
CA PHE A 183 3.14 16.82 9.86
C PHE A 183 1.92 15.96 10.21
N ASP A 184 2.10 14.91 11.01
CA ASP A 184 1.02 14.05 11.53
C ASP A 184 -0.04 14.85 12.31
N ARG A 185 0.40 15.74 13.23
CA ARG A 185 -0.51 16.62 13.96
C ARG A 185 -1.34 17.50 13.02
N ALA A 186 -0.71 18.08 11.99
CA ALA A 186 -1.38 18.94 11.02
C ALA A 186 -2.43 18.17 10.20
N LEU A 187 -2.17 16.92 9.83
CA LEU A 187 -3.15 16.05 9.18
C LEU A 187 -4.30 15.67 10.11
N LYS A 188 -4.00 15.28 11.35
CA LYS A 188 -5.01 14.88 12.34
C LYS A 188 -5.95 16.03 12.70
N GLN A 189 -5.45 17.26 12.83
CA GLN A 189 -6.27 18.46 13.08
C GLN A 189 -7.30 18.71 11.96
N ARG A 190 -7.01 18.28 10.75
CA ARG A 190 -7.91 18.37 9.58
C ARG A 190 -8.75 17.10 9.38
N GLY A 191 -8.62 16.09 10.23
CA GLY A 191 -9.29 14.79 10.09
C GLY A 191 -8.82 13.97 8.90
N LEU A 192 -7.63 14.27 8.36
CA LEU A 192 -7.07 13.60 7.18
C LEU A 192 -6.21 12.40 7.61
N ASN A 193 -6.44 11.25 6.96
CA ASN A 193 -5.69 10.02 7.20
C ASN A 193 -5.17 9.46 5.87
N PRO A 194 -3.86 9.50 5.61
CA PRO A 194 -3.25 8.93 4.41
C PRO A 194 -3.13 7.40 4.50
N GLY A 195 -4.28 6.71 4.55
CA GLY A 195 -4.36 5.26 4.77
C GLY A 195 -3.71 4.46 3.66
N THR A 196 -3.92 4.85 2.40
CA THR A 196 -3.34 4.13 1.24
C THR A 196 -1.82 4.18 1.24
N SER A 197 -1.22 5.34 1.55
CA SER A 197 0.24 5.48 1.65
C SER A 197 0.82 4.65 2.80
N ALA A 198 0.09 4.53 3.92
CA ALA A 198 0.46 3.67 5.03
C ALA A 198 0.40 2.18 4.65
N ASP A 199 -0.68 1.74 3.98
CA ASP A 199 -0.86 0.36 3.52
C ASP A 199 0.25 -0.05 2.53
N LEU A 200 0.60 0.83 1.58
CA LEU A 200 1.72 0.62 0.65
C LEU A 200 3.06 0.53 1.37
N THR A 201 3.26 1.34 2.42
CA THR A 201 4.49 1.26 3.23
C THR A 201 4.64 -0.10 3.89
N VAL A 202 3.56 -0.66 4.45
CA VAL A 202 3.56 -2.01 5.01
C VAL A 202 3.89 -3.04 3.93
N ALA A 203 3.29 -2.92 2.74
CA ALA A 203 3.56 -3.82 1.62
C ALA A 203 5.03 -3.81 1.19
N VAL A 204 5.70 -2.64 1.20
CA VAL A 204 7.15 -2.54 0.91
C VAL A 204 7.99 -3.28 1.95
N LEU A 205 7.72 -3.06 3.25
CA LEU A 205 8.45 -3.75 4.31
C LEU A 205 8.26 -5.26 4.23
N PHE A 206 7.05 -5.70 3.90
CA PHE A 206 6.74 -7.11 3.73
C PHE A 206 7.43 -7.69 2.48
N ALA A 207 7.41 -7.00 1.35
CA ALA A 207 8.11 -7.41 0.14
C ALA A 207 9.63 -7.52 0.35
N ASP A 208 10.25 -6.56 1.05
CA ASP A 208 11.67 -6.60 1.42
C ASP A 208 12.00 -7.84 2.25
N TYR A 209 11.17 -8.16 3.24
CA TYR A 209 11.33 -9.35 4.08
C TYR A 209 11.19 -10.64 3.26
N LEU A 210 10.17 -10.75 2.41
CA LEU A 210 9.95 -11.92 1.56
C LEU A 210 11.09 -12.12 0.55
N ALA A 211 11.55 -11.06 -0.09
CA ALA A 211 12.68 -11.12 -1.02
C ALA A 211 13.95 -11.64 -0.33
N ALA A 212 14.20 -11.20 0.92
CA ALA A 212 15.33 -11.68 1.71
C ALA A 212 15.21 -13.18 2.05
N ILE A 213 14.00 -13.69 2.33
CA ILE A 213 13.75 -15.13 2.54
C ILE A 213 14.04 -15.90 1.27
N LEU A 214 13.46 -15.51 0.13
CA LEU A 214 13.65 -16.20 -1.14
C LEU A 214 15.13 -16.29 -1.54
N ALA A 215 15.88 -15.19 -1.34
CA ALA A 215 17.32 -15.15 -1.62
C ALA A 215 18.12 -16.12 -0.74
N ARG A 216 17.72 -16.35 0.52
CA ARG A 216 18.38 -17.29 1.46
C ARG A 216 18.05 -18.74 1.15
N THR A 217 16.78 -19.06 0.89
CA THR A 217 16.33 -20.42 0.62
C THR A 217 17.03 -21.02 -0.58
N ARG A 218 17.29 -20.22 -1.62
CA ARG A 218 17.97 -20.68 -2.84
C ARG A 218 19.49 -20.75 -2.76
N LYS A 219 20.13 -20.16 -1.76
CA LYS A 219 21.57 -20.34 -1.54
C LYS A 219 21.90 -21.64 -0.80
N ASN A 220 20.90 -22.23 -0.17
CA ASN A 220 21.05 -23.43 0.68
C ASN A 220 20.44 -24.69 0.05
N GLY A 221 19.90 -24.62 -1.15
CA GLY A 221 19.39 -25.75 -1.94
C GLY A 221 20.14 -25.87 -3.26
#